data_44da39fd8afad36feecda98895ff5d32
#
_entry.id   44da39fd8afad36feecda98895ff5d32
#
_cell.length_a   1.000
_cell.length_b   1.000
_cell.length_c   1.000
_cell.angle_alpha   90.00
_cell.angle_beta   90.00
_cell.angle_gamma   90.00
#
_symmetry.space_group_name_H-M   'P 1'
#
loop_
_entity.id
_entity.type
_entity.pdbx_description
1 polymer ?
#
loop_
_entity_poly.entity_id
_entity_poly.type
_entity_poly.pdbx_seq_one_letter_code
_entity_poly.pdbx_strand_id
1 'polypeptide(L)'
;YMLLPRGFMKIYILWYAVFLIYFSANFISFLGSHKIMLDAFAYKALSGQDLMRRIDENRRKKLASRRKSDQNDEVSLPEYTASEFAKLQKSIERWVKDKKYKEYDRTRDEIALELHTSKEILHLYFTTKIGVDFRTWRTNLRVEEAKRLLLENKDASINIIAEASGFSDKSNFHRQFVKIVGCSPKQWRESDGKPDL
;
A
#
# COMPACT_ATOMS: atom_id res chain seq x y z
N TYR A 1 -22.60 -43.49 52.47
CA TYR A 1 -22.67 -43.71 50.99
C TYR A 1 -24.14 -43.79 50.60
N MET A 2 -24.68 -42.71 50.07
CA MET A 2 -26.06 -42.63 49.59
C MET A 2 -26.15 -43.30 48.22
N LEU A 3 -26.63 -44.52 48.14
CA LEU A 3 -26.86 -45.25 46.89
C LEU A 3 -28.01 -44.58 46.13
N LEU A 4 -27.70 -43.90 45.06
CA LEU A 4 -28.70 -43.35 44.13
C LEU A 4 -29.60 -44.48 43.62
N PRO A 5 -30.94 -44.29 43.59
CA PRO A 5 -31.87 -45.28 43.06
C PRO A 5 -31.52 -45.69 41.64
N ARG A 6 -31.54 -46.99 41.34
CA ARG A 6 -31.22 -47.59 40.03
C ARG A 6 -31.91 -46.88 38.81
N GLY A 7 -33.07 -46.25 39.02
CA GLY A 7 -33.79 -45.50 38.03
C GLY A 7 -33.12 -44.21 37.62
N PHE A 8 -32.49 -43.48 38.55
CA PHE A 8 -31.76 -42.24 38.28
C PHE A 8 -30.51 -42.48 37.45
N MET A 9 -29.86 -43.60 37.66
CA MET A 9 -28.64 -43.94 36.88
C MET A 9 -28.95 -44.19 35.41
N LYS A 10 -30.12 -44.79 35.07
CA LYS A 10 -30.54 -44.98 33.68
C LYS A 10 -30.88 -43.66 32.99
N ILE A 11 -31.52 -42.73 33.69
CA ILE A 11 -31.86 -41.39 33.17
C ILE A 11 -30.54 -40.58 32.93
N TYR A 12 -29.59 -40.69 33.84
CA TYR A 12 -28.31 -40.02 33.72
C TYR A 12 -27.50 -40.55 32.53
N ILE A 13 -27.45 -41.86 32.30
CA ILE A 13 -26.79 -42.50 31.18
C ILE A 13 -27.43 -42.05 29.85
N LEU A 14 -28.76 -42.01 29.80
CA LEU A 14 -29.50 -41.57 28.63
C LEU A 14 -29.21 -40.10 28.31
N TRP A 15 -29.21 -39.26 29.34
CA TRP A 15 -28.90 -37.82 29.21
C TRP A 15 -27.47 -37.58 28.73
N TYR A 16 -26.52 -38.34 29.27
CA TYR A 16 -25.12 -38.27 28.87
C TYR A 16 -24.91 -38.77 27.43
N ALA A 17 -25.60 -39.79 27.00
CA ALA A 17 -25.56 -40.27 25.63
C ALA A 17 -26.12 -39.22 24.64
N VAL A 18 -27.24 -38.57 24.95
CA VAL A 18 -27.80 -37.47 24.14
C VAL A 18 -26.85 -36.29 24.08
N PHE A 19 -26.22 -35.93 25.20
CA PHE A 19 -25.22 -34.86 25.25
C PHE A 19 -24.01 -35.18 24.39
N LEU A 20 -23.50 -36.40 24.42
CA LEU A 20 -22.36 -36.79 23.57
C LEU A 20 -22.71 -36.76 22.08
N ILE A 21 -23.92 -37.20 21.70
CA ILE A 21 -24.39 -37.15 20.31
C ILE A 21 -24.50 -35.70 19.84
N TYR A 22 -25.10 -34.83 20.63
CA TYR A 22 -25.25 -33.41 20.35
C TYR A 22 -23.87 -32.71 20.20
N PHE A 23 -22.96 -32.98 21.14
CA PHE A 23 -21.63 -32.42 21.12
C PHE A 23 -20.81 -32.89 19.89
N SER A 24 -20.90 -34.19 19.58
CA SER A 24 -20.22 -34.78 18.42
C SER A 24 -20.75 -34.20 17.11
N ALA A 25 -22.05 -34.02 16.96
CA ALA A 25 -22.67 -33.42 15.78
C ALA A 25 -22.22 -31.94 15.57
N ASN A 26 -22.23 -31.18 16.67
CA ASN A 26 -21.75 -29.79 16.63
C ASN A 26 -20.23 -29.70 16.35
N PHE A 27 -19.42 -30.61 16.89
CA PHE A 27 -18.00 -30.68 16.65
C PHE A 27 -17.65 -31.05 15.19
N ILE A 28 -18.41 -32.01 14.61
CA ILE A 28 -18.27 -32.35 13.19
C ILE A 28 -18.67 -31.19 12.29
N SER A 29 -19.74 -30.47 12.61
CA SER A 29 -20.18 -29.27 11.91
C SER A 29 -19.13 -28.14 12.00
N PHE A 30 -18.53 -27.94 13.16
CA PHE A 30 -17.45 -27.00 13.39
C PHE A 30 -16.19 -27.34 12.56
N LEU A 31 -15.80 -28.63 12.54
CA LEU A 31 -14.67 -29.10 11.71
C LEU A 31 -14.94 -28.92 10.22
N GLY A 32 -16.17 -29.19 9.76
CA GLY A 32 -16.58 -28.96 8.37
C GLY A 32 -16.46 -27.49 7.96
N SER A 33 -16.94 -26.59 8.82
CA SER A 33 -16.83 -25.14 8.59
C SER A 33 -15.39 -24.66 8.60
N HIS A 34 -14.53 -25.19 9.47
CA HIS A 34 -13.11 -24.89 9.51
C HIS A 34 -12.36 -25.42 8.27
N LYS A 35 -12.74 -26.59 7.77
CA LYS A 35 -12.15 -27.15 6.55
C LYS A 35 -12.47 -26.27 5.35
N ILE A 36 -13.72 -25.82 5.18
CA ILE A 36 -14.14 -24.91 4.12
C ILE A 36 -13.36 -23.59 4.20
N MET A 37 -13.13 -23.08 5.39
CA MET A 37 -12.35 -21.85 5.61
C MET A 37 -10.87 -22.06 5.25
N LEU A 38 -10.27 -23.19 5.64
CA LEU A 38 -8.89 -23.53 5.30
C LEU A 38 -8.72 -23.75 3.80
N ASP A 39 -9.67 -24.43 3.14
CA ASP A 39 -9.66 -24.64 1.68
C ASP A 39 -9.80 -23.31 0.92
N ALA A 40 -10.64 -22.39 1.42
CA ALA A 40 -10.76 -21.04 0.85
C ALA A 40 -9.47 -20.22 1.03
N PHE A 41 -8.79 -20.32 2.16
CA PHE A 41 -7.49 -19.70 2.40
C PHE A 41 -6.40 -20.30 1.53
N ALA A 42 -6.36 -21.63 1.39
CA ALA A 42 -5.40 -22.33 0.52
C ALA A 42 -5.64 -21.95 -0.97
N TYR A 43 -6.89 -21.91 -1.41
CA TYR A 43 -7.23 -21.45 -2.77
C TYR A 43 -6.80 -20.01 -3.02
N LYS A 44 -7.04 -19.11 -2.06
CA LYS A 44 -6.62 -17.69 -2.16
C LYS A 44 -5.10 -17.54 -2.17
N ALA A 45 -4.38 -18.34 -1.37
CA ALA A 45 -2.92 -18.35 -1.35
C ALA A 45 -2.34 -18.89 -2.67
N LEU A 46 -2.89 -19.98 -3.19
CA LEU A 46 -2.50 -20.56 -4.49
C LEU A 46 -2.80 -19.61 -5.66
N SER A 47 -3.97 -18.96 -5.66
CA SER A 47 -4.34 -17.93 -6.64
C SER A 47 -3.40 -16.72 -6.57
N GLY A 48 -2.98 -16.32 -5.36
CA GLY A 48 -2.00 -15.26 -5.16
C GLY A 48 -0.61 -15.62 -5.70
N GLN A 49 -0.17 -16.86 -5.50
CA GLN A 49 1.11 -17.35 -6.01
C GLN A 49 1.11 -17.46 -7.55
N ASP A 50 0.02 -17.94 -8.14
CA ASP A 50 -0.13 -17.99 -9.61
C ASP A 50 -0.17 -16.59 -10.23
N LEU A 51 -0.81 -15.62 -9.57
CA LEU A 51 -0.81 -14.23 -10.00
C LEU A 51 0.61 -13.64 -9.94
N MET A 52 1.33 -13.87 -8.85
CA MET A 52 2.73 -13.43 -8.71
C MET A 52 3.65 -14.08 -9.75
N ARG A 53 3.50 -15.38 -10.01
CA ARG A 53 4.24 -16.06 -11.06
C ARG A 53 3.97 -15.46 -12.44
N ARG A 54 2.70 -15.16 -12.80
CA ARG A 54 2.33 -14.50 -14.06
C ARG A 54 2.90 -13.09 -14.18
N ILE A 55 2.92 -12.33 -13.07
CA ILE A 55 3.54 -11.01 -13.02
C ILE A 55 5.05 -11.12 -13.27
N ASP A 56 5.72 -12.07 -12.62
CA ASP A 56 7.17 -12.30 -12.81
C ASP A 56 7.49 -12.82 -14.21
N GLU A 57 6.69 -13.71 -14.79
CA GLU A 57 6.86 -14.18 -16.18
C GLU A 57 6.65 -13.02 -17.17
N ASN A 58 5.64 -12.18 -16.98
CA ASN A 58 5.42 -11.01 -17.82
C ASN A 58 6.56 -9.98 -17.66
N ARG A 59 7.07 -9.80 -16.44
CA ARG A 59 8.25 -8.97 -16.18
C ARG A 59 9.49 -9.53 -16.89
N ARG A 60 9.73 -10.85 -16.81
CA ARG A 60 10.84 -11.52 -17.51
C ARG A 60 10.71 -11.41 -19.02
N LYS A 61 9.51 -11.62 -19.59
CA LYS A 61 9.24 -11.42 -21.02
C LYS A 61 9.48 -9.98 -21.47
N LYS A 62 9.04 -9.00 -20.68
CA LYS A 62 9.27 -7.58 -20.95
C LYS A 62 10.74 -7.19 -20.84
N LEU A 63 11.48 -7.80 -19.90
CA LEU A 63 12.92 -7.62 -19.79
C LEU A 63 13.68 -8.32 -20.94
N ALA A 64 13.24 -9.52 -21.34
CA ALA A 64 13.84 -10.24 -22.45
C ALA A 64 13.56 -9.55 -23.82
N SER A 65 12.38 -8.97 -24.03
CA SER A 65 12.08 -8.18 -25.22
C SER A 65 12.88 -6.87 -25.24
N ARG A 66 13.09 -6.23 -24.08
CA ARG A 66 14.00 -5.09 -23.96
C ARG A 66 15.44 -5.48 -24.28
N ARG A 67 15.94 -6.60 -23.77
CA ARG A 67 17.31 -7.09 -24.09
C ARG A 67 17.50 -7.41 -25.58
N LYS A 68 16.45 -7.81 -26.30
CA LYS A 68 16.52 -8.01 -27.76
C LYS A 68 16.50 -6.71 -28.58
N SER A 69 15.88 -5.65 -28.06
CA SER A 69 15.96 -4.31 -28.68
C SER A 69 17.28 -3.61 -28.33
N ASP A 70 17.86 -3.91 -27.16
CA ASP A 70 19.08 -3.28 -26.65
C ASP A 70 20.37 -3.93 -27.24
N GLN A 71 20.26 -5.04 -27.99
CA GLN A 71 21.42 -5.63 -28.69
C GLN A 71 21.85 -4.87 -29.96
N ASN A 72 21.06 -3.86 -30.38
CA ASN A 72 21.44 -3.00 -31.51
C ASN A 72 21.80 -1.58 -31.10
N ASP A 73 21.58 -1.20 -29.85
CA ASP A 73 22.03 0.09 -29.32
C ASP A 73 22.59 -0.17 -27.91
N GLU A 74 23.88 -0.49 -27.85
CA GLU A 74 24.67 -0.31 -26.65
C GLU A 74 24.87 1.20 -26.46
N VAL A 75 23.78 1.90 -26.13
CA VAL A 75 23.85 3.19 -25.47
C VAL A 75 24.35 2.89 -24.07
N SER A 76 25.66 2.84 -23.90
CA SER A 76 26.30 3.01 -22.61
C SER A 76 25.64 4.22 -21.98
N LEU A 77 24.80 4.00 -20.94
CA LEU A 77 24.30 5.10 -20.13
C LEU A 77 25.52 5.92 -19.75
N PRO A 78 25.61 7.21 -20.16
CA PRO A 78 26.78 8.00 -19.83
C PRO A 78 26.97 7.90 -18.34
N GLU A 79 28.19 7.61 -17.89
CA GLU A 79 28.57 7.55 -16.50
C GLU A 79 28.26 8.93 -15.89
N TYR A 80 27.04 9.05 -15.33
CA TYR A 80 26.58 10.30 -14.75
C TYR A 80 27.50 10.66 -13.61
N THR A 81 28.27 11.71 -13.80
CA THR A 81 29.25 12.18 -12.85
C THR A 81 28.54 12.65 -11.56
N ALA A 82 29.23 12.53 -10.43
CA ALA A 82 28.74 13.05 -9.16
C ALA A 82 28.33 14.54 -9.26
N SER A 83 28.99 15.29 -10.16
CA SER A 83 28.69 16.70 -10.45
C SER A 83 27.30 16.89 -11.10
N GLU A 84 26.87 16.02 -12.00
CA GLU A 84 25.56 16.11 -12.66
C GLU A 84 24.43 15.77 -11.70
N PHE A 85 24.61 14.76 -10.86
CA PHE A 85 23.65 14.47 -9.78
C PHE A 85 23.57 15.60 -8.74
N ALA A 86 24.68 16.29 -8.43
CA ALA A 86 24.65 17.45 -7.56
C ALA A 86 23.90 18.63 -8.17
N LYS A 87 23.99 18.85 -9.49
CA LYS A 87 23.20 19.86 -10.20
C LYS A 87 21.71 19.52 -10.17
N LEU A 88 21.37 18.25 -10.48
CA LEU A 88 19.99 17.76 -10.43
C LEU A 88 19.39 17.89 -9.01
N GLN A 89 20.16 17.56 -7.98
CA GLN A 89 19.74 17.72 -6.58
C GLN A 89 19.37 19.16 -6.28
N LYS A 90 20.19 20.14 -6.64
CA LYS A 90 19.90 21.57 -6.44
C LYS A 90 18.64 22.01 -7.18
N SER A 91 18.42 21.49 -8.40
CA SER A 91 17.19 21.77 -9.16
C SER A 91 15.96 21.18 -8.46
N ILE A 92 16.04 19.97 -7.95
CA ILE A 92 14.97 19.31 -7.18
C ILE A 92 14.68 20.08 -5.89
N GLU A 93 15.70 20.51 -5.14
CA GLU A 93 15.54 21.30 -3.92
C GLU A 93 14.81 22.62 -4.19
N ARG A 94 15.15 23.32 -5.28
CA ARG A 94 14.45 24.54 -5.71
C ARG A 94 13.00 24.24 -6.09
N TRP A 95 12.77 23.20 -6.89
CA TRP A 95 11.47 22.74 -7.30
C TRP A 95 10.54 22.42 -6.11
N VAL A 96 11.09 21.80 -5.04
CA VAL A 96 10.38 21.54 -3.78
C VAL A 96 10.09 22.85 -3.03
N LYS A 97 11.09 23.75 -2.93
CA LYS A 97 10.93 25.06 -2.29
C LYS A 97 9.82 25.89 -2.94
N ASP A 98 9.72 25.84 -4.26
CA ASP A 98 8.70 26.53 -5.06
C ASP A 98 7.35 25.78 -5.06
N LYS A 99 7.21 24.70 -4.26
CA LYS A 99 6.01 23.88 -4.09
C LYS A 99 5.45 23.30 -5.40
N LYS A 100 6.29 23.14 -6.42
CA LYS A 100 5.93 22.61 -7.74
C LYS A 100 5.38 21.18 -7.70
N TYR A 101 5.63 20.43 -6.63
CA TYR A 101 5.04 19.12 -6.40
C TYR A 101 3.50 19.13 -6.32
N LYS A 102 2.88 20.27 -6.07
CA LYS A 102 1.42 20.44 -6.00
C LYS A 102 0.74 20.47 -7.37
N GLU A 103 1.44 20.79 -8.44
CA GLU A 103 0.89 20.84 -9.80
C GLU A 103 0.50 19.42 -10.25
N TYR A 104 -0.77 19.04 -10.14
CA TYR A 104 -1.25 17.67 -10.36
C TYR A 104 -1.32 17.27 -11.84
N ASP A 105 -1.44 18.21 -12.74
CA ASP A 105 -1.60 18.06 -14.18
C ASP A 105 -0.27 17.84 -14.94
N ARG A 106 0.87 18.00 -14.26
CA ARG A 106 2.20 17.84 -14.86
C ARG A 106 2.60 16.37 -14.99
N THR A 107 2.98 16.00 -16.19
CA THR A 107 3.55 14.70 -16.52
C THR A 107 4.99 14.57 -16.00
N ARG A 108 5.51 13.33 -15.93
CA ARG A 108 6.90 13.08 -15.53
C ARG A 108 7.88 13.67 -16.55
N ASP A 109 7.54 13.63 -17.84
CA ASP A 109 8.40 14.15 -18.92
C ASP A 109 8.53 15.67 -18.83
N GLU A 110 7.42 16.39 -18.60
CA GLU A 110 7.42 17.85 -18.39
C GLU A 110 8.22 18.27 -17.15
N ILE A 111 8.09 17.50 -16.05
CA ILE A 111 8.88 17.77 -14.85
C ILE A 111 10.36 17.50 -15.08
N ALA A 112 10.72 16.44 -15.80
CA ALA A 112 12.12 16.16 -16.14
C ALA A 112 12.73 17.28 -16.98
N LEU A 113 12.00 17.80 -17.98
CA LEU A 113 12.40 18.95 -18.77
C LEU A 113 12.58 20.20 -17.90
N GLU A 114 11.67 20.50 -16.99
CA GLU A 114 11.77 21.63 -16.05
C GLU A 114 13.00 21.51 -15.14
N LEU A 115 13.35 20.27 -14.76
CA LEU A 115 14.55 19.98 -13.96
C LEU A 115 15.85 19.92 -14.81
N HIS A 116 15.76 20.22 -16.12
CA HIS A 116 16.86 20.13 -17.07
C HIS A 116 17.51 18.74 -17.15
N THR A 117 16.68 17.71 -17.13
CA THR A 117 17.11 16.31 -17.17
C THR A 117 16.16 15.46 -18.02
N SER A 118 16.50 14.19 -18.25
CA SER A 118 15.58 13.22 -18.86
C SER A 118 14.84 12.40 -17.81
N LYS A 119 13.72 11.77 -18.21
CA LYS A 119 12.96 10.89 -17.30
C LYS A 119 13.76 9.67 -16.83
N GLU A 120 14.69 9.19 -17.68
CA GLU A 120 15.56 8.06 -17.38
C GLU A 120 16.54 8.44 -16.27
N ILE A 121 17.15 9.62 -16.37
CA ILE A 121 18.08 10.17 -15.39
C ILE A 121 17.36 10.48 -14.08
N LEU A 122 16.18 11.09 -14.17
CA LEU A 122 15.34 11.34 -13.01
C LEU A 122 14.99 10.01 -12.30
N HIS A 123 14.64 8.99 -13.05
CA HIS A 123 14.39 7.66 -12.51
C HIS A 123 15.63 7.06 -11.84
N LEU A 124 16.78 7.12 -12.52
CA LEU A 124 18.05 6.63 -11.99
C LEU A 124 18.44 7.34 -10.69
N TYR A 125 18.34 8.68 -10.65
CA TYR A 125 18.63 9.48 -9.47
C TYR A 125 17.74 9.03 -8.28
N PHE A 126 16.42 8.94 -8.48
CA PHE A 126 15.50 8.58 -7.41
C PHE A 126 15.70 7.16 -6.91
N THR A 127 15.95 6.19 -7.79
CA THR A 127 16.19 4.80 -7.40
C THR A 127 17.54 4.60 -6.72
N THR A 128 18.60 5.31 -7.15
CA THR A 128 19.95 5.09 -6.62
C THR A 128 20.29 5.99 -5.43
N LYS A 129 19.82 7.23 -5.40
CA LYS A 129 20.16 8.21 -4.35
C LYS A 129 19.09 8.37 -3.29
N ILE A 130 17.80 8.30 -3.68
CA ILE A 130 16.68 8.52 -2.75
C ILE A 130 16.10 7.18 -2.26
N GLY A 131 16.25 6.09 -3.03
CA GLY A 131 15.77 4.75 -2.67
C GLY A 131 14.27 4.53 -2.91
N VAL A 132 13.54 5.53 -3.43
CA VAL A 132 12.13 5.43 -3.79
C VAL A 132 11.89 6.04 -5.17
N ASP A 133 10.81 5.63 -5.87
CA ASP A 133 10.48 6.24 -7.16
C ASP A 133 9.95 7.66 -7.01
N PHE A 134 10.11 8.49 -8.06
CA PHE A 134 9.70 9.89 -8.08
C PHE A 134 8.22 10.10 -7.75
N ARG A 135 7.33 9.21 -8.21
CA ARG A 135 5.88 9.32 -7.95
C ARG A 135 5.57 9.14 -6.46
N THR A 136 6.14 8.14 -5.84
CA THR A 136 6.00 7.87 -4.41
C THR A 136 6.56 9.03 -3.59
N TRP A 137 7.76 9.49 -3.90
CA TRP A 137 8.38 10.64 -3.24
C TRP A 137 7.53 11.91 -3.36
N ARG A 138 7.06 12.25 -4.56
CA ARG A 138 6.17 13.40 -4.79
C ARG A 138 4.85 13.27 -4.01
N THR A 139 4.30 12.07 -3.92
CA THR A 139 3.07 11.80 -3.15
C THR A 139 3.31 12.03 -1.65
N ASN A 140 4.46 11.61 -1.13
CA ASN A 140 4.83 11.86 0.27
C ASN A 140 4.91 13.36 0.57
N LEU A 141 5.52 14.16 -0.31
CA LEU A 141 5.56 15.63 -0.16
C LEU A 141 4.15 16.25 -0.09
N ARG A 142 3.23 15.79 -0.94
CA ARG A 142 1.84 16.24 -0.93
C ARG A 142 1.10 15.86 0.35
N VAL A 143 1.36 14.66 0.87
CA VAL A 143 0.77 14.22 2.14
C VAL A 143 1.33 15.01 3.31
N GLU A 144 2.63 15.31 3.34
CA GLU A 144 3.22 16.16 4.38
C GLU A 144 2.65 17.60 4.34
N GLU A 145 2.46 18.17 3.15
CA GLU A 145 1.78 19.47 3.02
C GLU A 145 0.32 19.38 3.48
N ALA A 146 -0.39 18.30 3.18
CA ALA A 146 -1.76 18.09 3.65
C ALA A 146 -1.84 17.99 5.18
N LYS A 147 -0.90 17.29 5.81
CA LYS A 147 -0.79 17.22 7.29
C LYS A 147 -0.68 18.61 7.92
N ARG A 148 0.19 19.45 7.35
CA ARG A 148 0.37 20.84 7.80
C ARG A 148 -0.92 21.65 7.62
N LEU A 149 -1.53 21.60 6.42
CA LEU A 149 -2.74 22.35 6.10
C LEU A 149 -3.95 21.92 6.93
N LEU A 150 -4.07 20.63 7.29
CA LEU A 150 -5.13 20.11 8.16
C LEU A 150 -5.09 20.71 9.57
N LEU A 151 -3.91 21.01 10.08
CA LEU A 151 -3.72 21.59 11.40
C LEU A 151 -3.87 23.12 11.39
N GLU A 152 -3.38 23.76 10.32
CA GLU A 152 -3.46 25.24 10.19
C GLU A 152 -4.88 25.71 9.83
N ASN A 153 -5.63 24.93 9.05
CA ASN A 153 -6.95 25.33 8.54
C ASN A 153 -8.02 24.33 9.04
N LYS A 154 -8.31 24.38 10.33
CA LYS A 154 -9.25 23.45 11.00
C LYS A 154 -10.67 23.48 10.41
N ASP A 155 -11.11 24.63 9.90
CA ASP A 155 -12.45 24.82 9.33
C ASP A 155 -12.54 24.47 7.84
N ALA A 156 -11.41 24.34 7.15
CA ALA A 156 -11.40 24.01 5.74
C ALA A 156 -11.91 22.59 5.48
N SER A 157 -12.72 22.42 4.42
CA SER A 157 -13.17 21.08 4.03
C SER A 157 -11.99 20.19 3.60
N ILE A 158 -12.14 18.88 3.79
CA ILE A 158 -11.11 17.89 3.37
C ILE A 158 -10.84 17.97 1.87
N ASN A 159 -11.85 18.35 1.07
CA ASN A 159 -11.69 18.54 -0.38
C ASN A 159 -10.76 19.72 -0.70
N ILE A 160 -10.95 20.86 -0.03
CA ILE A 160 -10.09 22.05 -0.19
C ILE A 160 -8.63 21.70 0.19
N ILE A 161 -8.44 20.95 1.28
CA ILE A 161 -7.10 20.51 1.70
C ILE A 161 -6.46 19.57 0.67
N ALA A 162 -7.24 18.62 0.11
CA ALA A 162 -6.75 17.71 -0.93
C ALA A 162 -6.24 18.50 -2.15
N GLU A 163 -7.04 19.44 -2.65
CA GLU A 163 -6.72 20.29 -3.79
C GLU A 163 -5.51 21.20 -3.51
N ALA A 164 -5.52 21.89 -2.36
CA ALA A 164 -4.41 22.75 -1.93
C ALA A 164 -3.09 22.02 -1.72
N SER A 165 -3.12 20.72 -1.46
CA SER A 165 -1.93 19.85 -1.35
C SER A 165 -1.53 19.19 -2.68
N GLY A 166 -2.30 19.40 -3.77
CA GLY A 166 -1.96 18.96 -5.12
C GLY A 166 -2.56 17.62 -5.52
N PHE A 167 -3.65 17.18 -4.88
CA PHE A 167 -4.42 16.03 -5.32
C PHE A 167 -5.61 16.48 -6.17
N SER A 168 -5.77 15.90 -7.35
CA SER A 168 -6.90 16.16 -8.25
C SER A 168 -8.19 15.44 -7.84
N ASP A 169 -8.10 14.43 -6.96
CA ASP A 169 -9.21 13.58 -6.55
C ASP A 169 -9.15 13.26 -5.05
N LYS A 170 -10.28 13.52 -4.37
CA LYS A 170 -10.45 13.27 -2.94
C LYS A 170 -10.29 11.81 -2.55
N SER A 171 -10.79 10.89 -3.36
CA SER A 171 -10.71 9.46 -3.05
C SER A 171 -9.27 8.98 -3.12
N ASN A 172 -8.51 9.46 -4.11
CA ASN A 172 -7.08 9.20 -4.20
C ASN A 172 -6.32 9.84 -3.04
N PHE A 173 -6.62 11.09 -2.70
CA PHE A 173 -6.06 11.76 -1.53
C PHE A 173 -6.27 10.94 -0.26
N HIS A 174 -7.52 10.59 0.06
CA HIS A 174 -7.85 9.84 1.26
C HIS A 174 -7.08 8.51 1.33
N ARG A 175 -7.07 7.75 0.22
CA ARG A 175 -6.35 6.46 0.14
C ARG A 175 -4.85 6.62 0.37
N GLN A 176 -4.20 7.62 -0.26
CA GLN A 176 -2.77 7.86 -0.09
C GLN A 176 -2.44 8.36 1.31
N PHE A 177 -3.27 9.25 1.86
CA PHE A 177 -3.09 9.76 3.22
C PHE A 177 -3.17 8.64 4.25
N VAL A 178 -4.21 7.80 4.23
CA VAL A 178 -4.34 6.64 5.13
C VAL A 178 -3.18 5.66 4.96
N LYS A 179 -2.75 5.41 3.72
CA LYS A 179 -1.63 4.50 3.44
C LYS A 179 -0.31 4.98 4.05
N ILE A 180 -0.06 6.30 4.04
CA ILE A 180 1.22 6.89 4.46
C ILE A 180 1.21 7.24 5.96
N VAL A 181 0.08 7.76 6.46
CA VAL A 181 -0.05 8.29 7.83
C VAL A 181 -0.61 7.26 8.82
N GLY A 182 -1.35 6.26 8.32
CA GLY A 182 -1.99 5.23 9.15
C GLY A 182 -3.40 5.58 9.65
N CYS A 183 -3.82 6.86 9.55
CA CYS A 183 -5.15 7.31 9.97
C CYS A 183 -5.80 8.18 8.89
N SER A 184 -7.11 8.46 9.01
CA SER A 184 -7.81 9.32 8.07
C SER A 184 -7.42 10.81 8.25
N PRO A 185 -7.56 11.65 7.20
CA PRO A 185 -7.32 13.10 7.31
C PRO A 185 -8.17 13.76 8.42
N LYS A 186 -9.38 13.27 8.64
CA LYS A 186 -10.26 13.77 9.69
C LYS A 186 -9.71 13.43 11.08
N GLN A 187 -9.32 12.17 11.31
CA GLN A 187 -8.70 11.73 12.56
C GLN A 187 -7.39 12.48 12.84
N TRP A 188 -6.55 12.71 11.81
CA TRP A 188 -5.33 13.50 11.95
C TRP A 188 -5.61 14.92 12.45
N ARG A 189 -6.64 15.58 11.92
CA ARG A 189 -7.07 16.92 12.34
C ARG A 189 -7.58 16.94 13.78
N GLU A 190 -8.44 15.96 14.13
CA GLU A 190 -9.07 15.86 15.45
C GLU A 190 -8.05 15.54 16.56
N SER A 191 -7.00 14.80 16.23
CA SER A 191 -5.92 14.45 17.17
C SER A 191 -4.77 15.46 17.23
N ASP A 192 -4.92 16.64 16.62
CA ASP A 192 -3.85 17.66 16.50
C ASP A 192 -2.52 17.06 15.98
N GLY A 193 -2.59 16.12 15.04
CA GLY A 193 -1.43 15.49 14.42
C GLY A 193 -0.75 14.40 15.28
N LYS A 194 -1.42 13.93 16.33
CA LYS A 194 -0.95 12.85 17.21
C LYS A 194 -2.02 11.75 17.27
N PRO A 195 -2.21 10.99 16.19
CA PRO A 195 -3.17 9.89 16.24
C PRO A 195 -2.69 8.82 17.22
N ASP A 196 -3.58 8.36 18.08
CA ASP A 196 -3.37 7.15 18.87
C ASP A 196 -3.28 5.96 17.88
N LEU A 197 -2.08 5.40 17.72
CA LEU A 197 -1.76 4.26 16.86
C LEU A 197 -1.82 2.98 17.67
#